data_cbf573292645acda3ec472b1940fd377
#
_entry.id   cbf573292645acda3ec472b1940fd377
#
_cell.length_a   1.000
_cell.length_b   1.000
_cell.length_c   1.000
_cell.angle_alpha   90.00
_cell.angle_beta   90.00
_cell.angle_gamma   90.00
#
_symmetry.space_group_name_H-M   'P 1'
#
loop_
_entity.id
_entity.type
_entity.pdbx_description
1 polymer ?
#
loop_
_entity_poly.entity_id
_entity_poly.type
_entity_poly.pdbx_seq_one_letter_code
_entity_poly.pdbx_strand_id
1 'polypeptide(L)'
;MTYYISAKRFYFDHKVKEGGYLAVTDGRFGKWTENVPEGAEVLDYSDYQIAPGLVDTHIHGFAGYDVMDNSEESLLGMSQALLSAGVTSFLPTVLTAPFEELKAICQTTAETAGKEPGAKIQGL
;
A
#
# COMPACT_ATOMS: atom_id res chain seq x y z
N MET A 1 19.86 -1.48 -5.53
CA MET A 1 19.61 -2.14 -6.85
C MET A 1 18.53 -1.34 -7.58
N THR A 2 18.72 -1.06 -8.88
CA THR A 2 17.75 -0.28 -9.68
C THR A 2 17.16 -1.17 -10.77
N TYR A 3 15.85 -1.18 -10.90
CA TYR A 3 15.11 -1.77 -12.01
C TYR A 3 14.06 -0.77 -12.51
N TYR A 4 13.40 -1.08 -13.60
CA TYR A 4 12.42 -0.21 -14.24
C TYR A 4 11.09 -0.94 -14.40
N ILE A 5 10.00 -0.18 -14.36
CA ILE A 5 8.65 -0.66 -14.64
C ILE A 5 8.21 0.00 -15.96
N SER A 6 7.82 -0.80 -16.96
CA SER A 6 7.11 -0.31 -18.14
C SER A 6 5.61 -0.36 -17.91
N ALA A 7 4.86 0.59 -18.45
CA ALA A 7 3.40 0.56 -18.41
C ALA A 7 2.80 1.34 -19.58
N LYS A 8 1.53 1.04 -19.89
CA LYS A 8 0.78 1.78 -20.91
C LYS A 8 0.64 3.24 -20.54
N ARG A 9 0.44 3.53 -19.24
CA ARG A 9 0.23 4.87 -18.70
C ARG A 9 0.65 4.95 -17.24
N PHE A 10 1.23 6.10 -16.87
CA PHE A 10 1.59 6.42 -15.49
C PHE A 10 0.84 7.67 -15.04
N TYR A 11 0.19 7.59 -13.89
CA TYR A 11 -0.46 8.70 -13.23
C TYR A 11 0.43 9.24 -12.11
N PHE A 12 0.78 10.50 -12.21
CA PHE A 12 1.54 11.23 -11.19
C PHE A 12 0.69 12.39 -10.67
N ASP A 13 1.15 13.00 -9.59
CA ASP A 13 0.58 14.24 -9.13
C ASP A 13 0.60 15.30 -10.25
N HIS A 14 -0.58 15.80 -10.61
CA HIS A 14 -0.80 16.81 -11.65
C HIS A 14 -0.37 16.48 -13.10
N LYS A 15 0.03 15.24 -13.40
CA LYS A 15 0.39 14.85 -14.78
C LYS A 15 0.21 13.37 -15.07
N VAL A 16 0.00 13.09 -16.35
CA VAL A 16 -0.06 11.73 -16.89
C VAL A 16 1.05 11.57 -17.92
N LYS A 17 1.68 10.39 -17.97
CA LYS A 17 2.65 9.99 -18.98
C LYS A 17 2.15 8.76 -19.72
N GLU A 18 2.21 8.80 -21.04
CA GLU A 18 1.89 7.65 -21.89
C GLU A 18 3.18 6.86 -22.16
N GLY A 19 3.14 5.56 -21.89
CA GLY A 19 4.30 4.67 -22.06
C GLY A 19 5.52 5.07 -21.23
N GLY A 20 6.70 4.61 -21.64
CA GLY A 20 7.96 4.87 -20.94
C GLY A 20 8.18 3.99 -19.72
N TYR A 21 9.06 4.43 -18.84
CA TYR A 21 9.59 3.62 -17.75
C TYR A 21 9.67 4.41 -16.44
N LEU A 22 9.31 3.79 -15.36
CA LEU A 22 9.46 4.32 -14.01
C LEU A 22 10.61 3.59 -13.31
N ALA A 23 11.65 4.32 -12.92
CA ALA A 23 12.75 3.74 -12.15
C ALA A 23 12.30 3.36 -10.74
N VAL A 24 12.82 2.24 -10.24
CA VAL A 24 12.68 1.84 -8.83
C VAL A 24 14.07 1.53 -8.30
N THR A 25 14.49 2.25 -7.26
CA THR A 25 15.80 2.09 -6.62
C THR A 25 15.60 1.84 -5.14
N ASP A 26 16.11 0.70 -4.66
CA ASP A 26 16.02 0.30 -3.25
C ASP A 26 14.59 0.40 -2.68
N GLY A 27 13.62 -0.10 -3.48
CA GLY A 27 12.20 -0.10 -3.12
C GLY A 27 11.49 1.26 -3.19
N ARG A 28 12.14 2.28 -3.75
CA ARG A 28 11.56 3.63 -3.90
C ARG A 28 11.38 4.00 -5.36
N PHE A 29 10.24 4.60 -5.68
CA PHE A 29 9.99 5.15 -6.99
C PHE A 29 10.89 6.35 -7.27
N GLY A 30 11.52 6.32 -8.44
CA GLY A 30 12.40 7.37 -8.94
C GLY A 30 11.78 8.17 -10.08
N LYS A 31 12.61 8.54 -11.06
CA LYS A 31 12.18 9.34 -12.21
C LYS A 31 11.52 8.47 -13.27
N TRP A 32 10.54 9.03 -13.96
CA TRP A 32 10.04 8.52 -15.22
C TRP A 32 10.98 8.93 -16.37
N THR A 33 11.22 8.01 -17.31
CA THR A 33 12.08 8.21 -18.47
C THR A 33 11.45 7.62 -19.73
N GLU A 34 11.80 8.12 -20.90
CA GLU A 34 11.34 7.55 -22.18
C GLU A 34 12.14 6.29 -22.55
N ASN A 35 13.38 6.19 -22.11
CA ASN A 35 14.28 5.09 -22.41
C ASN A 35 14.98 4.62 -21.14
N VAL A 36 15.46 3.39 -21.16
CA VAL A 36 16.28 2.79 -20.10
C VAL A 36 17.69 2.50 -20.58
N PRO A 37 18.70 2.42 -19.69
CA PRO A 37 20.05 1.99 -20.05
C PRO A 37 20.04 0.59 -20.69
N GLU A 38 21.00 0.35 -21.59
CA GLU A 38 21.20 -0.98 -22.17
C GLU A 38 21.46 -2.01 -21.07
N GLY A 39 20.77 -3.16 -21.15
CA GLY A 39 20.87 -4.23 -20.16
C GLY A 39 20.14 -3.96 -18.84
N ALA A 40 19.37 -2.88 -18.74
CA ALA A 40 18.57 -2.61 -17.55
C ALA A 40 17.49 -3.69 -17.35
N GLU A 41 17.28 -4.08 -16.08
CA GLU A 41 16.15 -4.94 -15.70
C GLU A 41 14.84 -4.16 -15.84
N VAL A 42 13.87 -4.72 -16.58
CA VAL A 42 12.55 -4.12 -16.79
C VAL A 42 11.46 -5.12 -16.40
N LEU A 43 10.57 -4.70 -15.50
CA LEU A 43 9.31 -5.39 -15.25
C LEU A 43 8.26 -4.86 -16.22
N ASP A 44 7.77 -5.73 -17.10
CA ASP A 44 6.83 -5.35 -18.14
C ASP A 44 5.38 -5.41 -17.68
N TYR A 45 4.78 -4.22 -17.55
CA TYR A 45 3.38 -3.99 -17.32
C TYR A 45 2.75 -3.13 -18.43
N SER A 46 3.23 -3.30 -19.68
CA SER A 46 2.80 -2.47 -20.82
C SER A 46 1.30 -2.53 -21.11
N ASP A 47 0.60 -3.59 -20.69
CA ASP A 47 -0.86 -3.71 -20.78
C ASP A 47 -1.61 -3.00 -19.62
N TYR A 48 -0.90 -2.53 -18.61
CA TYR A 48 -1.48 -1.96 -17.40
C TYR A 48 -1.25 -0.44 -17.33
N GLN A 49 -2.02 0.17 -16.46
CA GLN A 49 -1.85 1.56 -16.05
C GLN A 49 -1.35 1.59 -14.60
N ILE A 50 -0.38 2.42 -14.33
CA ILE A 50 0.24 2.56 -13.01
C ILE A 50 -0.21 3.87 -12.38
N ALA A 51 -0.73 3.78 -11.17
CA ALA A 51 -1.12 4.93 -10.35
C ALA A 51 -0.59 4.75 -8.93
N PRO A 52 -0.48 5.82 -8.14
CA PRO A 52 -0.25 5.70 -6.70
C PRO A 52 -1.34 4.84 -6.06
N GLY A 53 -0.94 4.02 -5.09
CA GLY A 53 -1.91 3.25 -4.31
C GLY A 53 -2.85 4.15 -3.53
N LEU A 54 -4.08 3.68 -3.31
CA LEU A 54 -5.07 4.38 -2.50
C LEU A 54 -4.65 4.36 -1.02
N VAL A 55 -5.01 5.43 -0.32
CA VAL A 55 -4.87 5.54 1.14
C VAL A 55 -6.26 5.58 1.74
N ASP A 56 -6.59 4.58 2.56
CA ASP A 56 -7.85 4.55 3.30
C ASP A 56 -7.62 5.17 4.68
N THR A 57 -8.19 6.34 4.92
CA THR A 57 -7.99 7.10 6.15
C THR A 57 -9.03 6.80 7.23
N HIS A 58 -9.97 5.89 7.00
CA HIS A 58 -11.03 5.57 7.96
C HIS A 58 -11.66 4.20 7.63
N ILE A 59 -11.19 3.13 8.25
CA ILE A 59 -11.67 1.78 7.98
C ILE A 59 -11.79 0.98 9.28
N HIS A 60 -12.97 0.37 9.50
CA HIS A 60 -13.25 -0.45 10.67
C HIS A 60 -12.92 -1.93 10.44
N GLY A 61 -13.08 -2.40 9.21
CA GLY A 61 -12.80 -3.78 8.84
C GLY A 61 -12.86 -3.99 7.32
N PHE A 62 -12.28 -5.09 6.84
CA PHE A 62 -12.28 -5.47 5.42
C PHE A 62 -12.13 -6.97 5.26
N ALA A 63 -12.87 -7.55 4.29
CA ALA A 63 -12.77 -8.96 3.91
C ALA A 63 -12.97 -9.96 5.07
N GLY A 64 -13.83 -9.63 6.05
CA GLY A 64 -14.12 -10.48 7.20
C GLY A 64 -13.20 -10.29 8.40
N TYR A 65 -12.23 -9.39 8.32
CA TYR A 65 -11.40 -8.96 9.44
C TYR A 65 -11.91 -7.63 9.99
N ASP A 66 -11.80 -7.43 11.29
CA ASP A 66 -12.26 -6.22 12.00
C ASP A 66 -11.18 -5.69 12.94
N VAL A 67 -11.04 -4.36 13.01
CA VAL A 67 -10.12 -3.69 13.94
C VAL A 67 -10.48 -4.00 15.38
N MET A 68 -11.78 -4.16 15.68
CA MET A 68 -12.28 -4.50 17.02
C MET A 68 -11.99 -5.93 17.45
N ASP A 69 -11.51 -6.82 16.55
CA ASP A 69 -11.03 -8.16 16.92
C ASP A 69 -9.84 -8.12 17.90
N ASN A 70 -9.15 -6.97 17.95
CA ASN A 70 -7.96 -6.76 18.78
C ASN A 70 -6.91 -7.85 18.55
N SER A 71 -6.64 -8.16 17.30
CA SER A 71 -5.81 -9.29 16.87
C SER A 71 -4.81 -8.87 15.81
N GLU A 72 -3.55 -9.26 15.98
CA GLU A 72 -2.51 -9.12 14.94
C GLU A 72 -2.93 -9.83 13.66
N GLU A 73 -3.53 -11.02 13.74
CA GLU A 73 -4.01 -11.80 12.60
C GLU A 73 -5.03 -11.00 11.78
N SER A 74 -6.02 -10.37 12.44
CA SER A 74 -7.02 -9.56 11.75
C SER A 74 -6.40 -8.35 11.05
N LEU A 75 -5.48 -7.64 11.68
CA LEU A 75 -4.79 -6.51 11.07
C LEU A 75 -3.92 -6.92 9.88
N LEU A 76 -3.18 -8.03 9.96
CA LEU A 76 -2.39 -8.56 8.86
C LEU A 76 -3.27 -9.09 7.73
N GLY A 77 -4.40 -9.73 8.05
CA GLY A 77 -5.40 -10.18 7.09
C GLY A 77 -6.03 -9.02 6.32
N MET A 78 -6.43 -7.94 7.01
CA MET A 78 -6.88 -6.69 6.40
C MET A 78 -5.82 -6.12 5.46
N SER A 79 -4.58 -6.01 5.94
CA SER A 79 -3.45 -5.49 5.17
C SER A 79 -3.29 -6.20 3.83
N GLN A 80 -3.30 -7.52 3.84
CA GLN A 80 -3.17 -8.33 2.64
C GLN A 80 -4.37 -8.19 1.71
N ALA A 81 -5.59 -8.23 2.25
CA ALA A 81 -6.82 -8.16 1.48
C ALA A 81 -7.02 -6.80 0.80
N LEU A 82 -6.63 -5.70 1.46
CA LEU A 82 -6.76 -4.33 0.95
C LEU A 82 -5.99 -4.10 -0.36
N LEU A 83 -4.92 -4.84 -0.63
CA LEU A 83 -4.20 -4.78 -1.91
C LEU A 83 -5.12 -5.11 -3.10
N SER A 84 -6.09 -6.03 -2.94
CA SER A 84 -7.03 -6.37 -4.00
C SER A 84 -7.96 -5.22 -4.38
N ALA A 85 -8.15 -4.25 -3.48
CA ALA A 85 -8.90 -3.01 -3.70
C ALA A 85 -8.00 -1.83 -4.13
N GLY A 86 -6.69 -2.06 -4.33
CA GLY A 86 -5.73 -1.02 -4.70
C GLY A 86 -5.31 -0.11 -3.54
N VAL A 87 -5.70 -0.46 -2.30
CA VAL A 87 -5.29 0.27 -1.10
C VAL A 87 -3.90 -0.20 -0.67
N THR A 88 -2.97 0.73 -0.53
CA THR A 88 -1.57 0.45 -0.15
C THR A 88 -1.19 0.99 1.23
N SER A 89 -2.05 1.81 1.80
CA SER A 89 -1.90 2.32 3.17
C SER A 89 -3.27 2.56 3.79
N PHE A 90 -3.41 2.35 5.09
CA PHE A 90 -4.67 2.55 5.79
C PHE A 90 -4.47 2.98 7.24
N LEU A 91 -5.52 3.58 7.81
CA LEU A 91 -5.65 3.89 9.22
C LEU A 91 -6.77 3.02 9.80
N PRO A 92 -6.45 1.94 10.52
CA PRO A 92 -7.43 1.18 11.27
C PRO A 92 -8.20 2.13 12.18
N THR A 93 -9.51 1.99 12.24
CA THR A 93 -10.36 2.90 13.00
C THR A 93 -11.23 2.11 13.97
N VAL A 94 -11.13 2.42 15.25
CA VAL A 94 -11.93 1.78 16.31
C VAL A 94 -13.37 2.30 16.33
N LEU A 95 -14.27 1.49 16.82
CA LEU A 95 -15.61 1.89 17.21
C LEU A 95 -15.63 2.34 18.68
N THR A 96 -16.74 2.92 19.14
CA THR A 96 -16.93 3.26 20.54
C THR A 96 -16.93 1.98 21.40
N ALA A 97 -16.03 1.92 22.36
CA ALA A 97 -15.85 0.79 23.28
C ALA A 97 -15.33 1.28 24.64
N PRO A 98 -15.31 0.44 25.69
CA PRO A 98 -14.68 0.78 26.97
C PRO A 98 -13.21 1.18 26.79
N PHE A 99 -12.74 2.11 27.62
CA PHE A 99 -11.39 2.69 27.50
C PHE A 99 -10.28 1.63 27.49
N GLU A 100 -10.36 0.61 28.33
CA GLU A 100 -9.33 -0.45 28.39
C GLU A 100 -9.30 -1.31 27.13
N GLU A 101 -10.45 -1.51 26.47
CA GLU A 101 -10.53 -2.19 25.18
C GLU A 101 -9.89 -1.35 24.07
N LEU A 102 -10.22 -0.06 24.00
CA LEU A 102 -9.60 0.86 23.04
C LEU A 102 -8.07 0.92 23.22
N LYS A 103 -7.61 0.99 24.48
CA LYS A 103 -6.18 0.98 24.79
C LYS A 103 -5.49 -0.30 24.32
N ALA A 104 -6.12 -1.46 24.52
CA ALA A 104 -5.58 -2.74 24.06
C ALA A 104 -5.49 -2.79 22.53
N ILE A 105 -6.51 -2.32 21.81
CA ILE A 105 -6.51 -2.26 20.34
C ILE A 105 -5.41 -1.31 19.84
N CYS A 106 -5.23 -0.16 20.45
CA CYS A 106 -4.15 0.77 20.12
C CYS A 106 -2.77 0.10 20.29
N GLN A 107 -2.58 -0.65 21.36
CA GLN A 107 -1.32 -1.36 21.61
C GLN A 107 -1.09 -2.46 20.57
N THR A 108 -2.07 -3.32 20.31
CA THR A 108 -1.99 -4.36 19.27
C THR A 108 -1.68 -3.76 17.91
N THR A 109 -2.33 -2.65 17.55
CA THR A 109 -2.08 -1.97 16.27
C THR A 109 -0.65 -1.43 16.17
N ALA A 110 -0.16 -0.79 17.25
CA ALA A 110 1.22 -0.28 17.30
C ALA A 110 2.26 -1.41 17.21
N GLU A 111 2.01 -2.56 17.84
CA GLU A 111 2.89 -3.73 17.79
C GLU A 111 2.86 -4.44 16.44
N THR A 112 1.76 -4.33 15.68
CA THR A 112 1.59 -4.92 14.36
C THR A 112 2.18 -4.04 13.25
N ALA A 113 2.18 -2.73 13.44
CA ALA A 113 2.69 -1.78 12.44
C ALA A 113 4.16 -2.08 12.08
N GLY A 114 4.43 -2.14 10.77
CA GLY A 114 5.73 -2.52 10.22
C GLY A 114 5.90 -4.02 9.90
N LYS A 115 4.93 -4.87 10.28
CA LYS A 115 4.93 -6.31 9.96
C LYS A 115 4.00 -6.67 8.80
N GLU A 116 3.25 -5.71 8.28
CA GLU A 116 2.19 -5.93 7.30
C GLU A 116 2.73 -6.53 5.99
N PRO A 117 2.12 -7.60 5.47
CA PRO A 117 2.50 -8.20 4.19
C PRO A 117 1.97 -7.40 2.98
N GLY A 118 0.99 -6.52 3.19
CA GLY A 118 0.30 -5.76 2.16
C GLY A 118 0.25 -4.26 2.43
N ALA A 119 -0.97 -3.71 2.49
CA ALA A 119 -1.20 -2.29 2.80
C ALA A 119 -0.62 -1.92 4.17
N LYS A 120 0.03 -0.76 4.26
CA LYS A 120 0.75 -0.33 5.47
C LYS A 120 -0.15 0.40 6.45
N ILE A 121 -0.06 0.05 7.72
CA ILE A 121 -0.68 0.79 8.82
C ILE A 121 0.09 2.11 9.00
N GLN A 122 -0.60 3.25 8.92
CA GLN A 122 -0.02 4.58 9.05
C GLN A 122 -0.30 5.23 10.42
N GLY A 123 -1.13 4.61 11.22
CA GLY A 123 -1.58 5.10 12.53
C GLY A 123 -2.89 4.44 12.91
N LEU A 124 -3.57 4.99 13.91
CA LEU A 124 -4.89 4.55 14.37
C LEU A 124 -5.71 5.80 14.73
#